data_efa586897b2c5aca784d51ecf99dd1f1
#
_entry.id   efa586897b2c5aca784d51ecf99dd1f1
#
_cell.length_a   1.000
_cell.length_b   1.000
_cell.length_c   1.000
_cell.angle_alpha   90.00
_cell.angle_beta   90.00
_cell.angle_gamma   90.00
#
_symmetry.space_group_name_H-M   'P 1'
#
loop_
_entity.id
_entity.type
_entity.pdbx_description
1 polymer ?
#
loop_
_entity_poly.entity_id
_entity_poly.type
_entity_poly.pdbx_seq_one_letter_code
_entity_poly.pdbx_strand_id
1 'polypeptide(L)'
;EPGLSNVFSPSQDLDWKNVIRPRSSSLFSQINTEDGQKQVWTTFGPDQVDLNWLNPKMTVEFLNLIITYLSNGIKWLRLDAVGFIWKEPGTTCLHLPKAHSIVKILRILLNDLLKDGVLITETNVPQKENLSYLIPKDEADMAYNFPLPPLLLESIITSRADILNSWICDWPELPETTTLFNFTASHDGVGLRALEGLMNEQRIKELLINCEKRGGLVSHRRLSNGEDKPYELNISWWSAMEDPGRDSNRFQYERFLLTQLLVMSLKGVPAFYLPALLASENDIKSFSMTGQRRDLNREKFKSEKLEAVFKNPESNANKNLRYLRHAMDVRSQLPQFHPQSQMECLSKNRADIVVIKRGIGSKAVFIIHNMTENKINYRFIDYEFNKLIKNDLNMQDYLTSNKYNSNNIELDPFQVI
;
A
#
# COMPACT_ATOMS: atom_id res chain seq x y z
N GLU A 1 20.16 16.48 34.10
CA GLU A 1 20.27 17.51 33.03
C GLU A 1 18.97 18.30 32.98
N PRO A 2 19.00 19.62 32.97
CA PRO A 2 17.78 20.42 32.93
C PRO A 2 17.10 20.23 31.59
N GLY A 3 15.96 19.53 31.62
CA GLY A 3 14.89 19.65 30.65
C GLY A 3 15.18 19.44 29.19
N LEU A 4 15.49 18.21 28.76
CA LEU A 4 15.29 17.86 27.35
C LEU A 4 13.83 18.13 26.99
N SER A 5 13.58 19.03 26.02
CA SER A 5 12.24 19.31 25.53
C SER A 5 11.62 18.04 24.93
N ASN A 6 10.30 17.90 25.02
CA ASN A 6 9.56 16.85 24.34
C ASN A 6 9.48 17.08 22.82
N VAL A 7 9.75 18.29 22.38
CA VAL A 7 9.81 18.69 20.97
C VAL A 7 11.26 18.72 20.50
N PHE A 8 11.53 18.19 19.31
CA PHE A 8 12.87 18.22 18.75
C PHE A 8 13.20 19.61 18.18
N SER A 9 14.14 20.29 18.85
CA SER A 9 14.57 21.66 18.53
C SER A 9 16.11 21.76 18.49
N PRO A 10 16.74 21.15 17.46
CA PRO A 10 18.21 21.16 17.35
C PRO A 10 18.74 22.49 16.82
N SER A 11 20.04 22.76 17.06
CA SER A 11 20.71 23.88 16.40
C SER A 11 20.77 23.69 14.88
N GLN A 12 20.54 24.79 14.15
CA GLN A 12 20.69 24.81 12.68
C GLN A 12 22.14 24.71 12.23
N ASP A 13 23.09 25.09 13.08
CA ASP A 13 24.52 25.07 12.78
C ASP A 13 25.10 23.65 12.67
N LEU A 14 24.33 22.65 13.09
CA LEU A 14 24.70 21.26 12.91
C LEU A 14 24.54 20.80 11.45
N ASP A 15 25.25 19.75 11.07
CA ASP A 15 25.22 19.23 9.69
C ASP A 15 23.92 18.47 9.39
N TRP A 16 22.98 19.14 8.74
CA TRP A 16 21.71 18.59 8.29
C TRP A 16 21.59 18.44 6.77
N LYS A 17 22.71 18.54 6.03
CA LYS A 17 22.71 18.55 4.56
C LYS A 17 22.24 17.26 3.92
N ASN A 18 22.46 16.13 4.60
CA ASN A 18 22.14 14.80 4.08
C ASN A 18 20.71 14.34 4.42
N VAL A 19 19.93 15.14 5.16
CA VAL A 19 18.59 14.75 5.62
C VAL A 19 17.67 14.49 4.44
N ILE A 20 17.10 13.28 4.40
CA ILE A 20 16.07 12.91 3.42
C ILE A 20 14.74 13.51 3.85
N ARG A 21 14.11 14.21 2.90
CA ARG A 21 12.88 14.97 3.14
C ARG A 21 11.72 14.43 2.29
N PRO A 22 10.60 14.09 2.91
CA PRO A 22 9.41 13.64 2.18
C PRO A 22 8.59 14.82 1.62
N ARG A 23 8.95 16.06 1.93
CA ARG A 23 8.22 17.28 1.55
C ARG A 23 9.18 18.37 1.05
N SER A 24 8.63 19.33 0.33
CA SER A 24 9.35 20.53 -0.15
C SER A 24 9.32 21.72 0.83
N SER A 25 8.53 21.62 1.91
CA SER A 25 8.47 22.65 2.97
C SER A 25 9.80 22.81 3.72
N SER A 26 9.98 23.88 4.51
CA SER A 26 11.18 24.05 5.34
C SER A 26 11.30 22.91 6.38
N LEU A 27 12.54 22.44 6.63
CA LEU A 27 12.83 21.45 7.69
C LEU A 27 12.59 22.01 9.09
N PHE A 28 12.78 23.31 9.23
CA PHE A 28 12.60 24.02 10.48
C PHE A 28 11.42 25.00 10.37
N SER A 29 10.59 25.02 11.40
CA SER A 29 9.46 25.93 11.53
C SER A 29 9.57 26.74 12.83
N GLN A 30 9.02 27.95 12.82
CA GLN A 30 8.92 28.78 14.01
C GLN A 30 7.59 28.51 14.69
N ILE A 31 7.61 28.25 15.99
CA ILE A 31 6.41 28.13 16.83
C ILE A 31 6.45 29.13 17.97
N ASN A 32 5.29 29.64 18.35
CA ASN A 32 5.15 30.48 19.55
C ASN A 32 4.96 29.59 20.77
N THR A 33 5.76 29.81 21.79
CA THR A 33 5.66 29.14 23.10
C THR A 33 5.52 30.19 24.19
N GLU A 34 5.18 29.77 25.41
CA GLU A 34 5.12 30.66 26.58
C GLU A 34 6.47 31.38 26.82
N ASP A 35 7.58 30.73 26.50
CA ASP A 35 8.94 31.27 26.63
C ASP A 35 9.42 32.09 25.41
N GLY A 36 8.53 32.41 24.46
CA GLY A 36 8.85 33.11 23.23
C GLY A 36 8.86 32.20 21.99
N GLN A 37 9.43 32.74 20.89
CA GLN A 37 9.55 31.99 19.64
C GLN A 37 10.63 30.91 19.74
N LYS A 38 10.28 29.68 19.39
CA LYS A 38 11.23 28.56 19.28
C LYS A 38 11.22 27.98 17.88
N GLN A 39 12.39 27.61 17.41
CA GLN A 39 12.54 26.88 16.18
C GLN A 39 12.47 25.39 16.47
N VAL A 40 11.66 24.70 15.69
CA VAL A 40 11.41 23.26 15.85
C VAL A 40 11.59 22.52 14.53
N TRP A 41 11.91 21.25 14.62
CA TRP A 41 12.00 20.36 13.47
C TRP A 41 10.62 19.91 13.01
N THR A 42 10.38 19.96 11.68
CA THR A 42 9.12 19.60 11.04
C THR A 42 9.39 18.77 9.79
N THR A 43 9.48 17.45 9.95
CA THR A 43 9.77 16.51 8.85
C THR A 43 8.75 16.64 7.71
N PHE A 44 7.45 16.74 8.06
CA PHE A 44 6.34 16.67 7.10
C PHE A 44 5.71 18.03 6.80
N GLY A 45 5.55 18.89 7.78
CA GLY A 45 4.93 20.19 7.61
C GLY A 45 4.98 21.05 8.87
N PRO A 46 4.75 22.37 8.75
CA PRO A 46 4.80 23.31 9.87
C PRO A 46 3.79 23.01 10.98
N ASP A 47 2.74 22.28 10.66
CA ASP A 47 1.66 21.81 11.54
C ASP A 47 1.97 20.48 12.25
N GLN A 48 3.10 19.83 11.90
CA GLN A 48 3.53 18.55 12.44
C GLN A 48 4.93 18.64 13.04
N VAL A 49 4.98 18.99 14.32
CA VAL A 49 6.24 19.10 15.05
C VAL A 49 6.79 17.73 15.41
N ASP A 50 8.07 17.49 15.14
CA ASP A 50 8.72 16.22 15.47
C ASP A 50 9.03 16.12 16.97
N LEU A 51 8.78 14.93 17.53
CA LEU A 51 9.04 14.64 18.93
C LEU A 51 10.53 14.33 19.15
N ASN A 52 11.00 14.66 20.35
CA ASN A 52 12.39 14.47 20.73
C ASN A 52 12.65 13.07 21.33
N TRP A 53 12.89 12.09 20.49
CA TRP A 53 13.22 10.73 20.90
C TRP A 53 14.58 10.58 21.58
N LEU A 54 15.41 11.63 21.61
CA LEU A 54 16.61 11.69 22.45
C LEU A 54 16.22 11.84 23.94
N ASN A 55 15.02 12.30 24.24
CA ASN A 55 14.50 12.40 25.59
C ASN A 55 13.89 11.05 26.01
N PRO A 56 14.49 10.30 26.98
CA PRO A 56 13.96 9.00 27.41
C PRO A 56 12.52 9.07 27.96
N LYS A 57 12.11 10.23 28.49
CA LYS A 57 10.73 10.43 28.96
C LYS A 57 9.73 10.29 27.81
N MET A 58 10.09 10.67 26.59
CA MET A 58 9.22 10.49 25.42
C MET A 58 8.96 9.01 25.14
N THR A 59 10.00 8.17 25.22
CA THR A 59 9.84 6.72 25.06
C THR A 59 8.86 6.17 26.11
N VAL A 60 9.03 6.56 27.40
CA VAL A 60 8.15 6.15 28.48
C VAL A 60 6.70 6.59 28.24
N GLU A 61 6.49 7.83 27.82
CA GLU A 61 5.15 8.35 27.51
C GLU A 61 4.49 7.56 26.35
N PHE A 62 5.25 7.23 25.31
CA PHE A 62 4.73 6.39 24.22
C PHE A 62 4.41 4.96 24.67
N LEU A 63 5.21 4.36 25.55
CA LEU A 63 4.91 3.06 26.12
C LEU A 63 3.60 3.11 26.94
N ASN A 64 3.40 4.15 27.76
CA ASN A 64 2.17 4.36 28.51
C ASN A 64 0.96 4.56 27.60
N LEU A 65 1.11 5.31 26.49
CA LEU A 65 0.07 5.49 25.48
C LEU A 65 -0.32 4.15 24.84
N ILE A 66 0.65 3.33 24.47
CA ILE A 66 0.41 1.99 23.90
C ILE A 66 -0.30 1.10 24.91
N ILE A 67 0.13 1.08 26.17
CA ILE A 67 -0.54 0.34 27.25
C ILE A 67 -2.01 0.78 27.37
N THR A 68 -2.28 2.08 27.26
CA THR A 68 -3.64 2.61 27.26
C THR A 68 -4.45 2.09 26.07
N TYR A 69 -3.87 2.05 24.85
CA TYR A 69 -4.56 1.48 23.69
C TYR A 69 -4.86 -0.01 23.87
N LEU A 70 -3.88 -0.78 24.34
CA LEU A 70 -4.06 -2.22 24.60
C LEU A 70 -5.14 -2.48 25.65
N SER A 71 -5.18 -1.67 26.73
CA SER A 71 -6.21 -1.76 27.77
C SER A 71 -7.62 -1.47 27.26
N ASN A 72 -7.73 -0.72 26.16
CA ASN A 72 -8.99 -0.46 25.46
C ASN A 72 -9.29 -1.46 24.32
N GLY A 73 -8.56 -2.59 24.27
CA GLY A 73 -8.82 -3.68 23.32
C GLY A 73 -8.20 -3.52 21.93
N ILE A 74 -7.34 -2.51 21.73
CA ILE A 74 -6.58 -2.36 20.49
C ILE A 74 -5.54 -3.47 20.41
N LYS A 75 -5.50 -4.20 19.30
CA LYS A 75 -4.55 -5.30 19.07
C LYS A 75 -3.54 -5.01 17.96
N TRP A 76 -3.89 -4.15 17.03
CA TRP A 76 -3.07 -3.81 15.88
C TRP A 76 -2.61 -2.36 15.98
N LEU A 77 -1.29 -2.18 16.00
CA LEU A 77 -0.64 -0.87 16.13
C LEU A 77 0.08 -0.54 14.83
N ARG A 78 -0.30 0.56 14.19
CA ARG A 78 0.40 1.11 13.03
C ARG A 78 1.38 2.19 13.47
N LEU A 79 2.64 2.02 13.17
CA LEU A 79 3.69 3.00 13.39
C LEU A 79 3.85 3.87 12.15
N ASP A 80 3.25 5.06 12.21
CA ASP A 80 3.26 6.05 11.13
C ASP A 80 4.65 6.61 10.92
N ALA A 81 5.15 6.60 9.69
CA ALA A 81 6.42 7.20 9.28
C ALA A 81 7.60 6.88 10.21
N VAL A 82 7.63 5.68 10.77
CA VAL A 82 8.56 5.29 11.87
C VAL A 82 10.03 5.42 11.48
N GLY A 83 10.38 5.36 10.20
CA GLY A 83 11.74 5.54 9.72
C GLY A 83 12.35 6.92 10.05
N PHE A 84 11.51 7.93 10.29
CA PHE A 84 11.94 9.31 10.54
C PHE A 84 12.04 9.69 12.02
N ILE A 85 11.76 8.79 12.96
CA ILE A 85 11.65 9.17 14.38
C ILE A 85 13.00 9.56 15.01
N TRP A 86 14.12 9.05 14.52
CA TRP A 86 15.44 9.34 15.09
C TRP A 86 16.26 10.27 14.19
N LYS A 87 16.93 11.27 14.80
CA LYS A 87 17.70 12.28 14.08
C LYS A 87 19.11 12.38 14.66
N GLU A 88 20.12 12.34 13.76
CA GLU A 88 21.53 12.54 14.09
C GLU A 88 22.18 13.43 13.02
N PRO A 89 22.97 14.45 13.42
CA PRO A 89 23.70 15.29 12.47
C PRO A 89 24.62 14.45 11.56
N GLY A 90 24.80 14.89 10.32
CA GLY A 90 25.65 14.20 9.33
C GLY A 90 25.01 12.95 8.69
N THR A 91 23.80 12.57 9.12
CA THR A 91 23.10 11.39 8.62
C THR A 91 21.90 11.76 7.74
N THR A 92 21.28 10.74 7.14
CA THR A 92 20.02 10.91 6.39
C THR A 92 18.81 11.16 7.29
N CYS A 93 18.89 10.95 8.59
CA CYS A 93 17.79 10.97 9.55
C CYS A 93 16.63 10.04 9.16
N LEU A 94 16.93 8.94 8.46
CA LEU A 94 15.97 7.96 7.99
C LEU A 94 16.51 6.55 8.24
N HIS A 95 15.69 5.67 8.80
CA HIS A 95 16.04 4.26 9.11
C HIS A 95 17.32 4.09 9.95
N LEU A 96 17.58 5.04 10.84
CA LEU A 96 18.77 4.94 11.69
C LEU A 96 18.64 3.77 12.69
N PRO A 97 19.76 3.16 13.12
CA PRO A 97 19.73 1.98 14.04
C PRO A 97 18.91 2.22 15.31
N LYS A 98 18.86 3.45 15.81
CA LYS A 98 18.07 3.80 16.99
C LYS A 98 16.57 3.88 16.71
N ALA A 99 16.14 4.19 15.48
CA ALA A 99 14.74 4.07 15.08
C ALA A 99 14.31 2.60 15.12
N HIS A 100 15.12 1.69 14.60
CA HIS A 100 14.93 0.24 14.74
C HIS A 100 14.89 -0.22 16.21
N SER A 101 15.77 0.32 17.07
CA SER A 101 15.76 0.01 18.51
C SER A 101 14.44 0.40 19.17
N ILE A 102 13.83 1.52 18.79
CA ILE A 102 12.51 1.91 19.31
C ILE A 102 11.44 0.90 18.87
N VAL A 103 11.46 0.46 17.61
CA VAL A 103 10.49 -0.56 17.13
C VAL A 103 10.67 -1.87 17.90
N LYS A 104 11.91 -2.29 18.21
CA LYS A 104 12.18 -3.47 19.03
C LYS A 104 11.64 -3.34 20.46
N ILE A 105 11.81 -2.19 21.09
CA ILE A 105 11.24 -1.92 22.43
C ILE A 105 9.71 -2.07 22.39
N LEU A 106 9.05 -1.52 21.37
CA LEU A 106 7.61 -1.65 21.20
C LEU A 106 7.19 -3.10 20.96
N ARG A 107 7.97 -3.87 20.20
CA ARG A 107 7.71 -5.31 19.97
C ARG A 107 7.83 -6.11 21.26
N ILE A 108 8.86 -5.86 22.07
CA ILE A 108 9.06 -6.51 23.37
C ILE A 108 7.85 -6.24 24.27
N LEU A 109 7.46 -4.97 24.43
CA LEU A 109 6.29 -4.59 25.23
C LEU A 109 5.03 -5.30 24.75
N LEU A 110 4.82 -5.34 23.43
CA LEU A 110 3.62 -5.94 22.85
C LEU A 110 3.60 -7.46 23.08
N ASN A 111 4.73 -8.14 22.98
CA ASN A 111 4.84 -9.57 23.24
C ASN A 111 4.53 -9.94 24.71
N ASP A 112 4.96 -9.07 25.64
CA ASP A 112 4.72 -9.30 27.08
C ASP A 112 3.27 -9.05 27.49
N LEU A 113 2.62 -8.07 26.86
CA LEU A 113 1.28 -7.65 27.23
C LEU A 113 0.16 -8.33 26.43
N LEU A 114 0.42 -8.74 25.18
CA LEU A 114 -0.61 -9.22 24.27
C LEU A 114 -0.06 -10.24 23.27
N LYS A 115 -0.37 -11.52 23.47
CA LYS A 115 0.14 -12.63 22.60
C LYS A 115 -0.24 -12.52 21.11
N ASP A 116 -1.38 -11.91 20.80
CA ASP A 116 -1.91 -11.72 19.44
C ASP A 116 -1.81 -10.25 18.98
N GLY A 117 -0.93 -9.48 19.60
CA GLY A 117 -0.63 -8.10 19.24
C GLY A 117 0.17 -8.01 17.94
N VAL A 118 -0.24 -7.14 17.03
CA VAL A 118 0.37 -6.96 15.71
C VAL A 118 0.96 -5.55 15.59
N LEU A 119 2.22 -5.48 15.17
CA LEU A 119 2.93 -4.23 14.92
C LEU A 119 3.15 -4.06 13.42
N ILE A 120 2.69 -2.93 12.88
CA ILE A 120 2.72 -2.62 11.44
C ILE A 120 3.57 -1.37 11.22
N THR A 121 4.60 -1.46 10.39
CA THR A 121 5.37 -0.28 9.98
C THR A 121 4.85 0.34 8.70
N GLU A 122 4.84 1.66 8.67
CA GLU A 122 4.49 2.46 7.51
C GLU A 122 5.71 3.30 7.10
N THR A 123 6.32 2.92 5.97
CA THR A 123 7.50 3.60 5.41
C THR A 123 7.46 3.55 3.88
N ASN A 124 7.15 4.70 3.26
CA ASN A 124 7.13 4.85 1.80
C ASN A 124 8.54 5.09 1.26
N VAL A 125 9.30 4.02 1.11
CA VAL A 125 10.70 3.97 0.71
C VAL A 125 10.95 2.79 -0.22
N PRO A 126 12.13 2.65 -0.85
CA PRO A 126 12.47 1.46 -1.62
C PRO A 126 12.27 0.17 -0.83
N GLN A 127 11.87 -0.89 -1.52
CA GLN A 127 11.46 -2.16 -0.89
C GLN A 127 12.48 -2.70 0.12
N LYS A 128 13.78 -2.65 -0.19
CA LYS A 128 14.84 -3.14 0.70
C LYS A 128 14.85 -2.41 2.05
N GLU A 129 14.67 -1.11 2.04
CA GLU A 129 14.63 -0.28 3.26
C GLU A 129 13.35 -0.58 4.07
N ASN A 130 12.21 -0.69 3.39
CA ASN A 130 10.93 -1.02 4.01
C ASN A 130 10.96 -2.41 4.71
N LEU A 131 11.53 -3.42 4.04
CA LEU A 131 11.63 -4.78 4.58
C LEU A 131 12.63 -4.92 5.73
N SER A 132 13.49 -3.92 5.96
CA SER A 132 14.45 -3.96 7.07
C SER A 132 13.81 -4.08 8.45
N TYR A 133 12.53 -3.70 8.59
CA TYR A 133 11.74 -3.85 9.81
C TYR A 133 11.11 -5.24 9.99
N LEU A 134 11.14 -6.09 8.97
CA LEU A 134 10.58 -7.46 9.03
C LEU A 134 11.65 -8.54 9.17
N ILE A 135 12.81 -8.33 8.56
CA ILE A 135 13.86 -9.36 8.45
C ILE A 135 14.41 -9.80 9.83
N PRO A 136 14.62 -8.91 10.83
CA PRO A 136 15.15 -9.29 12.13
C PRO A 136 14.24 -10.16 12.98
N LYS A 137 12.95 -10.29 12.66
CA LYS A 137 11.88 -10.98 13.42
C LYS A 137 11.56 -10.39 14.81
N ASP A 138 12.33 -9.45 15.30
CA ASP A 138 12.19 -8.82 16.62
C ASP A 138 11.71 -7.37 16.54
N GLU A 139 11.17 -6.98 15.39
CA GLU A 139 10.64 -5.65 15.12
C GLU A 139 9.14 -5.73 14.74
N ALA A 140 8.79 -5.48 13.48
CA ALA A 140 7.39 -5.48 13.05
C ALA A 140 6.93 -6.85 12.53
N ASP A 141 5.63 -7.11 12.63
CA ASP A 141 4.98 -8.28 12.04
C ASP A 141 4.58 -8.04 10.59
N MET A 142 4.22 -6.78 10.27
CA MET A 142 3.82 -6.40 8.92
C MET A 142 4.45 -5.06 8.51
N ALA A 143 4.69 -4.91 7.21
CA ALA A 143 5.03 -3.65 6.58
C ALA A 143 4.08 -3.37 5.42
N TYR A 144 3.77 -2.10 5.18
CA TYR A 144 2.97 -1.66 4.04
C TYR A 144 3.67 -2.04 2.73
N ASN A 145 2.93 -2.64 1.81
CA ASN A 145 3.45 -3.03 0.49
C ASN A 145 3.36 -1.87 -0.50
N PHE A 146 4.19 -0.85 -0.32
CA PHE A 146 4.19 0.38 -1.12
C PHE A 146 4.49 0.20 -2.61
N PRO A 147 5.27 -0.80 -3.08
CA PRO A 147 5.42 -1.04 -4.51
C PRO A 147 4.13 -1.44 -5.23
N LEU A 148 3.22 -2.13 -4.54
CA LEU A 148 2.03 -2.72 -5.17
C LEU A 148 1.07 -1.69 -5.80
N PRO A 149 0.64 -0.61 -5.13
CA PRO A 149 -0.30 0.34 -5.72
C PRO A 149 0.19 0.96 -7.03
N PRO A 150 1.40 1.55 -7.12
CA PRO A 150 1.85 2.18 -8.35
C PRO A 150 2.15 1.18 -9.48
N LEU A 151 2.65 -0.04 -9.18
CA LEU A 151 2.86 -1.10 -10.16
C LEU A 151 1.53 -1.58 -10.74
N LEU A 152 0.54 -1.75 -9.89
CA LEU A 152 -0.80 -2.17 -10.30
C LEU A 152 -1.50 -1.09 -11.12
N LEU A 153 -1.39 0.17 -10.71
CA LEU A 153 -1.95 1.30 -11.43
C LEU A 153 -1.33 1.42 -12.84
N GLU A 154 -0.01 1.32 -12.94
CA GLU A 154 0.69 1.34 -14.23
C GLU A 154 0.24 0.20 -15.14
N SER A 155 0.14 -1.02 -14.60
CA SER A 155 -0.28 -2.19 -15.37
C SER A 155 -1.70 -2.06 -15.92
N ILE A 156 -2.63 -1.52 -15.13
CA ILE A 156 -4.01 -1.28 -15.58
C ILE A 156 -4.10 -0.18 -16.63
N ILE A 157 -3.39 0.94 -16.43
CA ILE A 157 -3.40 2.07 -17.36
C ILE A 157 -2.80 1.70 -18.72
N THR A 158 -1.76 0.89 -18.71
CA THR A 158 -1.05 0.48 -19.94
C THR A 158 -1.56 -0.82 -20.53
N SER A 159 -2.45 -1.53 -19.84
CA SER A 159 -2.86 -2.91 -20.17
C SER A 159 -1.64 -3.84 -20.32
N ARG A 160 -0.61 -3.66 -19.49
CA ARG A 160 0.65 -4.42 -19.53
C ARG A 160 1.12 -4.76 -18.12
N ALA A 161 1.28 -6.03 -17.86
CA ALA A 161 1.68 -6.54 -16.54
C ALA A 161 3.16 -6.99 -16.48
N ASP A 162 4.00 -6.61 -17.43
CA ASP A 162 5.40 -7.09 -17.52
C ASP A 162 6.21 -6.74 -16.26
N ILE A 163 6.16 -5.50 -15.78
CA ILE A 163 6.87 -5.09 -14.56
C ILE A 163 6.22 -5.70 -13.32
N LEU A 164 4.88 -5.65 -13.26
CA LEU A 164 4.13 -6.23 -12.15
C LEU A 164 4.41 -7.73 -12.00
N ASN A 165 4.39 -8.49 -13.11
CA ASN A 165 4.72 -9.91 -13.11
C ASN A 165 6.14 -10.19 -12.65
N SER A 166 7.12 -9.43 -13.18
CA SER A 166 8.50 -9.57 -12.71
C SER A 166 8.61 -9.37 -11.21
N TRP A 167 7.97 -8.33 -10.68
CA TRP A 167 7.98 -8.03 -9.26
C TRP A 167 7.23 -9.08 -8.41
N ILE A 168 6.07 -9.59 -8.88
CA ILE A 168 5.35 -10.67 -8.17
C ILE A 168 6.17 -11.96 -8.17
N CYS A 169 6.83 -12.29 -9.28
CA CYS A 169 7.63 -13.50 -9.39
C CYS A 169 8.93 -13.43 -8.56
N ASP A 170 9.41 -12.24 -8.27
CA ASP A 170 10.55 -11.98 -7.40
C ASP A 170 10.07 -11.58 -5.97
N TRP A 171 8.93 -12.16 -5.52
CA TRP A 171 8.35 -11.86 -4.21
C TRP A 171 9.35 -12.11 -3.09
N PRO A 172 9.49 -11.16 -2.13
CA PRO A 172 10.51 -11.27 -1.10
C PRO A 172 10.26 -12.48 -0.19
N GLU A 173 11.34 -13.20 0.11
CA GLU A 173 11.33 -14.18 1.20
C GLU A 173 11.32 -13.44 2.54
N LEU A 174 10.29 -13.69 3.33
CA LEU A 174 10.11 -13.08 4.64
C LEU A 174 10.16 -14.17 5.73
N PRO A 175 10.61 -13.81 6.94
CA PRO A 175 10.52 -14.70 8.09
C PRO A 175 9.09 -15.21 8.34
N GLU A 176 8.96 -16.41 8.91
CA GLU A 176 7.68 -17.10 9.09
C GLU A 176 6.60 -16.30 9.82
N THR A 177 6.99 -15.43 10.73
CA THR A 177 6.04 -14.64 11.54
C THR A 177 5.73 -13.28 10.93
N THR A 178 6.35 -12.94 9.79
CA THR A 178 6.21 -11.61 9.17
C THR A 178 5.54 -11.69 7.82
N THR A 179 4.89 -10.60 7.40
CA THR A 179 4.21 -10.55 6.09
C THR A 179 4.05 -9.10 5.60
N LEU A 180 3.48 -8.95 4.39
CA LEU A 180 3.16 -7.66 3.81
C LEU A 180 1.68 -7.31 4.00
N PHE A 181 1.42 -6.01 4.19
CA PHE A 181 0.10 -5.42 4.22
C PHE A 181 -0.22 -4.88 2.83
N ASN A 182 -1.00 -5.63 2.05
CA ASN A 182 -1.28 -5.36 0.65
C ASN A 182 -2.49 -4.45 0.49
N PHE A 183 -2.37 -3.40 -0.31
CA PHE A 183 -3.45 -2.43 -0.54
C PHE A 183 -3.36 -1.82 -1.94
N THR A 184 -4.45 -1.24 -2.42
CA THR A 184 -4.48 -0.44 -3.65
C THR A 184 -4.39 1.04 -3.37
N ALA A 185 -5.09 1.51 -2.36
CA ALA A 185 -5.21 2.91 -1.99
C ALA A 185 -5.22 3.08 -0.47
N SER A 186 -4.90 4.27 -0.01
CA SER A 186 -4.98 4.68 1.39
C SER A 186 -5.43 6.15 1.49
N HIS A 187 -5.43 6.70 2.70
CA HIS A 187 -5.65 8.13 2.94
C HIS A 187 -4.50 9.01 2.42
N ASP A 188 -3.36 8.43 2.09
CA ASP A 188 -2.28 9.08 1.35
C ASP A 188 -2.51 8.93 -0.16
N GLY A 189 -1.69 9.54 -0.98
CA GLY A 189 -1.66 9.27 -2.40
C GLY A 189 -0.86 8.00 -2.72
N VAL A 190 -0.77 7.65 -3.99
CA VAL A 190 0.03 6.53 -4.47
C VAL A 190 1.51 6.92 -4.45
N GLY A 191 2.29 6.27 -3.60
CA GLY A 191 3.70 6.58 -3.39
C GLY A 191 4.56 6.17 -4.58
N LEU A 192 5.47 7.06 -5.01
CA LEU A 192 6.34 6.80 -6.16
C LEU A 192 7.77 6.37 -5.78
N ARG A 193 8.20 6.61 -4.53
CA ARG A 193 9.52 6.18 -4.07
C ARG A 193 9.72 4.66 -4.12
N ALA A 194 8.68 3.93 -3.87
CA ALA A 194 8.71 2.47 -3.93
C ALA A 194 8.98 1.90 -5.33
N LEU A 195 8.86 2.73 -6.40
CA LEU A 195 9.22 2.35 -7.77
C LEU A 195 10.71 2.51 -8.08
N GLU A 196 11.50 3.15 -7.19
CA GLU A 196 12.93 3.32 -7.39
C GLU A 196 13.61 1.94 -7.53
N GLY A 197 14.28 1.72 -8.65
CA GLY A 197 14.89 0.44 -9.01
C GLY A 197 13.95 -0.61 -9.64
N LEU A 198 12.62 -0.39 -9.63
CA LEU A 198 11.63 -1.29 -10.24
C LEU A 198 11.15 -0.82 -11.61
N MET A 199 11.05 0.50 -11.79
CA MET A 199 10.52 1.10 -13.02
C MET A 199 11.45 2.21 -13.52
N ASN A 200 11.67 2.28 -14.83
CA ASN A 200 12.48 3.34 -15.42
C ASN A 200 11.74 4.69 -15.43
N GLU A 201 12.50 5.78 -15.53
CA GLU A 201 11.96 7.14 -15.47
C GLU A 201 10.96 7.45 -16.58
N GLN A 202 11.12 6.88 -17.77
CA GLN A 202 10.21 7.10 -18.89
C GLN A 202 8.81 6.53 -18.57
N ARG A 203 8.71 5.31 -18.03
CA ARG A 203 7.43 4.71 -17.65
C ARG A 203 6.79 5.43 -16.46
N ILE A 204 7.60 5.89 -15.51
CA ILE A 204 7.10 6.74 -14.42
C ILE A 204 6.49 8.02 -15.00
N LYS A 205 7.16 8.70 -15.93
CA LYS A 205 6.64 9.90 -16.57
C LYS A 205 5.32 9.64 -17.33
N GLU A 206 5.24 8.54 -18.05
CA GLU A 206 4.01 8.12 -18.73
C GLU A 206 2.86 7.85 -17.74
N LEU A 207 3.15 7.19 -16.62
CA LEU A 207 2.18 6.98 -15.53
C LEU A 207 1.66 8.32 -15.00
N LEU A 208 2.53 9.28 -14.71
CA LEU A 208 2.14 10.61 -14.23
C LEU A 208 1.19 11.31 -15.22
N ILE A 209 1.57 11.39 -16.50
CA ILE A 209 0.76 12.01 -17.56
C ILE A 209 -0.62 11.34 -17.66
N ASN A 210 -0.67 10.03 -17.58
CA ASN A 210 -1.92 9.29 -17.65
C ASN A 210 -2.81 9.50 -16.42
N CYS A 211 -2.22 9.66 -15.24
CA CYS A 211 -2.97 10.01 -14.02
C CYS A 211 -3.51 11.44 -14.07
N GLU A 212 -2.72 12.39 -14.56
CA GLU A 212 -3.17 13.79 -14.75
C GLU A 212 -4.35 13.89 -15.72
N LYS A 213 -4.36 13.11 -16.82
CA LYS A 213 -5.50 13.00 -17.74
C LYS A 213 -6.78 12.48 -17.06
N ARG A 214 -6.66 11.76 -15.94
CA ARG A 214 -7.75 11.25 -15.11
C ARG A 214 -8.09 12.19 -13.95
N GLY A 215 -7.60 13.42 -13.99
CA GLY A 215 -7.82 14.43 -12.95
C GLY A 215 -6.96 14.24 -11.69
N GLY A 216 -5.93 13.42 -11.75
CA GLY A 216 -4.97 13.24 -10.66
C GLY A 216 -3.99 14.42 -10.55
N LEU A 217 -3.38 14.56 -9.38
CA LEU A 217 -2.40 15.59 -9.06
C LEU A 217 -1.09 14.96 -8.60
N VAL A 218 0.04 15.59 -8.95
CA VAL A 218 1.37 15.13 -8.56
C VAL A 218 1.91 15.98 -7.41
N SER A 219 2.24 15.36 -6.28
CA SER A 219 2.99 15.97 -5.20
C SER A 219 4.48 15.71 -5.37
N HIS A 220 5.31 16.70 -5.02
CA HIS A 220 6.77 16.64 -5.20
C HIS A 220 7.49 16.65 -3.86
N ARG A 221 8.70 16.10 -3.84
CA ARG A 221 9.68 16.24 -2.75
C ARG A 221 10.89 17.04 -3.22
N ARG A 222 11.53 17.75 -2.30
CA ARG A 222 12.79 18.45 -2.55
C ARG A 222 13.98 17.49 -2.38
N LEU A 223 14.85 17.43 -3.37
CA LEU A 223 16.13 16.73 -3.27
C LEU A 223 17.20 17.62 -2.62
N SER A 224 18.31 17.03 -2.17
CA SER A 224 19.44 17.76 -1.58
C SER A 224 20.10 18.76 -2.54
N ASN A 225 20.03 18.50 -3.86
CA ASN A 225 20.52 19.41 -4.91
C ASN A 225 19.53 20.56 -5.22
N GLY A 226 18.39 20.64 -4.53
CA GLY A 226 17.36 21.67 -4.72
C GLY A 226 16.31 21.37 -5.80
N GLU A 227 16.43 20.27 -6.51
CA GLU A 227 15.44 19.85 -7.52
C GLU A 227 14.19 19.25 -6.88
N ASP A 228 13.03 19.43 -7.52
CA ASP A 228 11.78 18.80 -7.13
C ASP A 228 11.57 17.52 -7.93
N LYS A 229 11.41 16.39 -7.22
CA LYS A 229 11.11 15.08 -7.81
C LYS A 229 9.70 14.63 -7.47
N PRO A 230 8.94 14.05 -8.40
CA PRO A 230 7.63 13.44 -8.10
C PRO A 230 7.74 12.47 -6.91
N TYR A 231 6.80 12.59 -5.98
CA TYR A 231 6.81 11.82 -4.74
C TYR A 231 5.55 10.98 -4.55
N GLU A 232 4.38 11.54 -4.90
CA GLU A 232 3.08 10.96 -4.62
C GLU A 232 2.07 11.37 -5.69
N LEU A 233 1.25 10.44 -6.15
CA LEU A 233 0.08 10.68 -7.00
C LEU A 233 -1.17 10.77 -6.12
N ASN A 234 -1.85 11.91 -6.18
CA ASN A 234 -3.12 12.14 -5.50
C ASN A 234 -4.26 11.95 -6.50
N ILE A 235 -4.93 10.84 -6.43
CA ILE A 235 -6.06 10.45 -7.28
C ILE A 235 -6.91 9.43 -6.53
N SER A 236 -8.23 9.52 -6.65
CA SER A 236 -9.07 8.45 -6.12
C SER A 236 -8.85 7.16 -6.94
N TRP A 237 -8.87 6.00 -6.27
CA TRP A 237 -8.62 4.74 -6.97
C TRP A 237 -9.69 4.43 -8.02
N TRP A 238 -10.93 4.87 -7.77
CA TRP A 238 -12.02 4.72 -8.72
C TRP A 238 -11.80 5.56 -9.98
N SER A 239 -11.50 6.87 -9.85
CA SER A 239 -11.20 7.73 -11.00
C SER A 239 -9.93 7.30 -11.75
N ALA A 240 -8.96 6.69 -11.06
CA ALA A 240 -7.78 6.15 -11.72
C ALA A 240 -8.09 4.98 -12.67
N MET A 241 -9.24 4.31 -12.50
CA MET A 241 -9.69 3.21 -13.38
C MET A 241 -10.44 3.68 -14.63
N GLU A 242 -10.71 4.98 -14.76
CA GLU A 242 -11.31 5.57 -15.97
C GLU A 242 -10.39 5.45 -17.19
N ASP A 243 -10.98 5.55 -18.39
CA ASP A 243 -10.25 5.68 -19.65
C ASP A 243 -10.71 6.94 -20.40
N PRO A 244 -10.06 8.09 -20.19
CA PRO A 244 -10.48 9.38 -20.75
C PRO A 244 -10.47 9.46 -22.29
N GLY A 245 -9.86 8.51 -22.97
CA GLY A 245 -9.72 8.48 -24.43
C GLY A 245 -10.82 7.72 -25.18
N ARG A 246 -11.75 7.07 -24.45
CA ARG A 246 -12.79 6.20 -25.02
C ARG A 246 -14.14 6.49 -24.34
N ASP A 247 -15.20 5.75 -24.73
CA ASP A 247 -16.50 5.79 -24.01
C ASP A 247 -16.23 5.64 -22.51
N SER A 248 -16.35 6.73 -21.80
CA SER A 248 -15.63 7.11 -20.58
C SER A 248 -15.62 6.09 -19.44
N ASN A 249 -16.55 5.14 -19.43
CA ASN A 249 -16.69 4.19 -18.31
C ASN A 249 -16.58 2.72 -18.75
N ARG A 250 -16.15 2.46 -19.99
CA ARG A 250 -15.98 1.08 -20.44
C ARG A 250 -14.92 0.37 -19.60
N PHE A 251 -15.29 -0.71 -18.96
CA PHE A 251 -14.45 -1.53 -18.08
C PHE A 251 -13.90 -0.84 -16.83
N GLN A 252 -14.43 0.31 -16.40
CA GLN A 252 -13.99 0.95 -15.15
C GLN A 252 -14.25 0.05 -13.94
N TYR A 253 -15.43 -0.57 -13.90
CA TYR A 253 -15.82 -1.48 -12.83
C TYR A 253 -14.94 -2.75 -12.82
N GLU A 254 -14.72 -3.35 -13.97
CA GLU A 254 -13.91 -4.56 -14.14
C GLU A 254 -12.45 -4.30 -13.76
N ARG A 255 -11.86 -3.17 -14.20
CA ARG A 255 -10.52 -2.75 -13.78
C ARG A 255 -10.43 -2.56 -12.27
N PHE A 256 -11.43 -1.91 -11.68
CA PHE A 256 -11.48 -1.73 -10.24
C PHE A 256 -11.50 -3.08 -9.52
N LEU A 257 -12.42 -3.97 -9.87
CA LEU A 257 -12.54 -5.30 -9.24
C LEU A 257 -11.25 -6.11 -9.41
N LEU A 258 -10.68 -6.14 -10.61
CA LEU A 258 -9.42 -6.85 -10.86
C LEU A 258 -8.33 -6.39 -9.90
N THR A 259 -8.19 -5.09 -9.66
CA THR A 259 -7.14 -4.57 -8.76
C THR A 259 -7.36 -5.02 -7.32
N GLN A 260 -8.61 -5.03 -6.83
CA GLN A 260 -8.93 -5.48 -5.47
C GLN A 260 -8.72 -6.99 -5.32
N LEU A 261 -9.11 -7.78 -6.33
CA LEU A 261 -8.92 -9.23 -6.33
C LEU A 261 -7.44 -9.60 -6.42
N LEU A 262 -6.63 -8.84 -7.16
CA LEU A 262 -5.19 -9.08 -7.22
C LEU A 262 -4.54 -8.86 -5.84
N VAL A 263 -4.91 -7.81 -5.13
CA VAL A 263 -4.46 -7.58 -3.73
C VAL A 263 -4.82 -8.77 -2.84
N MET A 264 -6.00 -9.35 -3.02
CA MET A 264 -6.45 -10.53 -2.25
C MET A 264 -5.73 -11.81 -2.66
N SER A 265 -5.19 -11.89 -3.87
CA SER A 265 -4.51 -13.07 -4.41
C SER A 265 -3.10 -13.24 -3.88
N LEU A 266 -2.43 -12.12 -3.55
CA LEU A 266 -1.03 -12.09 -3.13
C LEU A 266 -0.83 -12.69 -1.72
N LYS A 267 0.40 -13.14 -1.48
CA LYS A 267 0.85 -13.52 -0.13
C LYS A 267 0.85 -12.28 0.76
N GLY A 268 0.19 -12.36 1.91
CA GLY A 268 0.05 -11.24 2.85
C GLY A 268 -1.37 -11.01 3.32
N VAL A 269 -1.59 -9.87 3.95
CA VAL A 269 -2.89 -9.43 4.47
C VAL A 269 -3.46 -8.35 3.56
N PRO A 270 -4.60 -8.58 2.89
CA PRO A 270 -5.25 -7.57 2.07
C PRO A 270 -5.90 -6.49 2.95
N ALA A 271 -5.80 -5.25 2.49
CA ALA A 271 -6.40 -4.10 3.14
C ALA A 271 -7.15 -3.22 2.12
N PHE A 272 -8.26 -2.65 2.55
CA PHE A 272 -9.14 -1.89 1.70
C PHE A 272 -9.37 -0.49 2.27
N TYR A 273 -9.23 0.50 1.42
CA TYR A 273 -9.53 1.88 1.75
C TYR A 273 -11.01 2.19 1.51
N LEU A 274 -11.70 2.69 2.53
CA LEU A 274 -13.16 2.87 2.47
C LEU A 274 -13.63 3.72 1.28
N PRO A 275 -13.05 4.90 0.97
CA PRO A 275 -13.43 5.64 -0.23
C PRO A 275 -13.29 4.84 -1.53
N ALA A 276 -12.25 4.00 -1.65
CA ALA A 276 -12.10 3.14 -2.82
C ALA A 276 -13.23 2.10 -2.91
N LEU A 277 -13.56 1.42 -1.80
CA LEU A 277 -14.69 0.48 -1.75
C LEU A 277 -16.01 1.11 -2.15
N LEU A 278 -16.20 2.38 -1.80
CA LEU A 278 -17.41 3.14 -2.08
C LEU A 278 -17.41 3.78 -3.48
N ALA A 279 -16.46 3.42 -4.35
CA ALA A 279 -16.32 3.98 -5.70
C ALA A 279 -16.27 5.52 -5.69
N SER A 280 -15.56 6.09 -4.71
CA SER A 280 -15.42 7.55 -4.63
C SER A 280 -14.62 8.08 -5.81
N GLU A 281 -15.16 9.08 -6.47
CA GLU A 281 -14.49 9.86 -7.50
C GLU A 281 -13.50 10.86 -6.87
N ASN A 282 -12.71 11.54 -7.72
CA ASN A 282 -11.88 12.65 -7.29
C ASN A 282 -12.72 13.76 -6.64
N ASP A 283 -12.46 14.09 -5.37
CA ASP A 283 -13.16 15.19 -4.67
C ASP A 283 -12.54 16.55 -5.02
N ILE A 284 -12.83 16.98 -6.26
CA ILE A 284 -12.36 18.27 -6.80
C ILE A 284 -12.85 19.44 -5.93
N LYS A 285 -14.04 19.31 -5.35
CA LYS A 285 -14.63 20.36 -4.51
C LYS A 285 -13.80 20.56 -3.23
N SER A 286 -13.50 19.50 -2.52
CA SER A 286 -12.69 19.58 -1.31
C SER A 286 -11.28 20.10 -1.61
N PHE A 287 -10.65 19.62 -2.67
CA PHE A 287 -9.36 20.14 -3.12
C PHE A 287 -9.43 21.64 -3.46
N SER A 288 -10.44 22.10 -4.19
CA SER A 288 -10.58 23.52 -4.55
C SER A 288 -10.78 24.42 -3.33
N MET A 289 -11.38 23.91 -2.26
CA MET A 289 -11.60 24.67 -1.01
C MET A 289 -10.35 24.77 -0.14
N THR A 290 -9.54 23.70 -0.09
CA THR A 290 -8.42 23.59 0.86
C THR A 290 -7.06 23.80 0.23
N GLY A 291 -6.92 23.57 -1.08
CA GLY A 291 -5.64 23.49 -1.78
C GLY A 291 -4.81 22.25 -1.42
N GLN A 292 -5.30 21.38 -0.53
CA GLN A 292 -4.60 20.17 -0.10
C GLN A 292 -4.80 19.05 -1.13
N ARG A 293 -3.71 18.65 -1.82
CA ARG A 293 -3.80 17.63 -2.89
C ARG A 293 -4.40 16.32 -2.44
N ARG A 294 -4.14 15.90 -1.20
CA ARG A 294 -4.69 14.65 -0.63
C ARG A 294 -6.21 14.69 -0.44
N ASP A 295 -6.83 15.86 -0.33
CA ASP A 295 -8.28 15.96 -0.23
C ASP A 295 -8.98 15.44 -1.49
N LEU A 296 -8.28 15.38 -2.63
CA LEU A 296 -8.78 14.80 -3.87
C LEU A 296 -9.20 13.32 -3.71
N ASN A 297 -8.47 12.56 -2.89
CA ASN A 297 -8.72 11.13 -2.65
C ASN A 297 -9.24 10.82 -1.24
N ARG A 298 -9.70 11.85 -0.50
CA ARG A 298 -10.19 11.74 0.89
C ARG A 298 -11.63 12.22 1.02
N GLU A 299 -12.52 11.73 0.17
CA GLU A 299 -13.94 12.09 0.28
C GLU A 299 -14.46 11.88 1.71
N LYS A 300 -15.14 12.89 2.23
CA LYS A 300 -15.80 12.88 3.54
C LYS A 300 -17.27 12.52 3.37
N PHE A 301 -17.68 11.41 3.94
CA PHE A 301 -19.04 10.91 3.83
C PHE A 301 -19.93 11.43 4.96
N LYS A 302 -21.09 11.94 4.57
CA LYS A 302 -22.20 12.17 5.51
C LYS A 302 -23.04 10.91 5.64
N SER A 303 -23.61 10.66 6.81
CA SER A 303 -24.42 9.47 7.11
C SER A 303 -25.54 9.28 6.10
N GLU A 304 -26.24 10.36 5.74
CA GLU A 304 -27.38 10.35 4.82
C GLU A 304 -26.95 9.91 3.41
N LYS A 305 -25.74 10.33 2.95
CA LYS A 305 -25.18 9.90 1.67
C LYS A 305 -24.86 8.42 1.69
N LEU A 306 -24.25 7.91 2.75
CA LEU A 306 -23.93 6.49 2.91
C LEU A 306 -25.21 5.64 2.92
N GLU A 307 -26.24 6.05 3.66
CA GLU A 307 -27.52 5.35 3.68
C GLU A 307 -28.15 5.29 2.29
N ALA A 308 -28.14 6.40 1.53
CA ALA A 308 -28.67 6.42 0.17
C ALA A 308 -27.91 5.46 -0.76
N VAL A 309 -26.59 5.43 -0.66
CA VAL A 309 -25.73 4.51 -1.43
C VAL A 309 -26.06 3.06 -1.10
N PHE A 310 -26.21 2.72 0.18
CA PHE A 310 -26.52 1.34 0.61
C PHE A 310 -27.94 0.92 0.27
N LYS A 311 -28.89 1.84 0.20
CA LYS A 311 -30.27 1.57 -0.25
C LYS A 311 -30.40 1.36 -1.76
N ASN A 312 -29.42 1.80 -2.55
CA ASN A 312 -29.43 1.62 -4.00
C ASN A 312 -28.56 0.41 -4.42
N PRO A 313 -29.15 -0.76 -4.75
CA PRO A 313 -28.40 -1.96 -5.13
C PRO A 313 -27.62 -1.80 -6.44
N GLU A 314 -28.02 -0.83 -7.30
CA GLU A 314 -27.38 -0.56 -8.58
C GLU A 314 -26.20 0.43 -8.49
N SER A 315 -25.99 1.06 -7.33
CA SER A 315 -24.83 1.91 -7.15
C SER A 315 -23.52 1.12 -7.24
N ASN A 316 -22.49 1.73 -7.84
CA ASN A 316 -21.17 1.10 -7.94
C ASN A 316 -20.61 0.69 -6.55
N ALA A 317 -20.83 1.54 -5.55
CA ALA A 317 -20.42 1.24 -4.18
C ALA A 317 -21.09 -0.03 -3.63
N ASN A 318 -22.42 -0.18 -3.83
CA ASN A 318 -23.13 -1.37 -3.37
C ASN A 318 -22.69 -2.63 -4.13
N LYS A 319 -22.51 -2.52 -5.45
CA LYS A 319 -21.98 -3.62 -6.28
C LYS A 319 -20.57 -4.03 -5.81
N ASN A 320 -19.67 -3.08 -5.60
CA ASN A 320 -18.33 -3.32 -5.09
C ASN A 320 -18.37 -4.06 -3.75
N LEU A 321 -19.11 -3.51 -2.79
CA LEU A 321 -19.17 -4.08 -1.44
C LEU A 321 -19.73 -5.50 -1.42
N ARG A 322 -20.79 -5.78 -2.18
CA ARG A 322 -21.35 -7.13 -2.28
C ARG A 322 -20.37 -8.12 -2.89
N TYR A 323 -19.74 -7.73 -3.99
CA TYR A 323 -18.80 -8.61 -4.68
C TYR A 323 -17.55 -8.88 -3.83
N LEU A 324 -16.93 -7.82 -3.28
CA LEU A 324 -15.73 -7.96 -2.48
C LEU A 324 -15.98 -8.67 -1.14
N ARG A 325 -17.16 -8.48 -0.53
CA ARG A 325 -17.55 -9.25 0.64
C ARG A 325 -17.61 -10.74 0.31
N HIS A 326 -18.28 -11.12 -0.78
CA HIS A 326 -18.32 -12.50 -1.24
C HIS A 326 -16.91 -13.06 -1.49
N ALA A 327 -16.06 -12.31 -2.17
CA ALA A 327 -14.67 -12.71 -2.42
C ALA A 327 -13.85 -12.87 -1.11
N MET A 328 -14.06 -12.00 -0.13
CA MET A 328 -13.43 -12.12 1.20
C MET A 328 -13.94 -13.36 1.95
N ASP A 329 -15.25 -13.64 1.89
CA ASP A 329 -15.84 -14.82 2.51
C ASP A 329 -15.24 -16.10 1.90
N VAL A 330 -15.16 -16.20 0.57
CA VAL A 330 -14.52 -17.32 -0.14
C VAL A 330 -13.05 -17.44 0.28
N ARG A 331 -12.29 -16.33 0.23
CA ARG A 331 -10.89 -16.31 0.62
C ARG A 331 -10.67 -16.80 2.05
N SER A 332 -11.53 -16.40 2.99
CA SER A 332 -11.40 -16.76 4.40
C SER A 332 -11.58 -18.26 4.67
N GLN A 333 -12.32 -18.97 3.80
CA GLN A 333 -12.57 -20.41 3.89
C GLN A 333 -11.43 -21.23 3.25
N LEU A 334 -10.52 -20.61 2.52
CA LEU A 334 -9.46 -21.28 1.78
C LEU A 334 -8.11 -21.11 2.51
N PRO A 335 -7.59 -22.15 3.20
CA PRO A 335 -6.32 -22.05 3.94
C PRO A 335 -5.11 -21.72 3.05
N GLN A 336 -5.22 -21.92 1.74
CA GLN A 336 -4.21 -21.54 0.76
C GLN A 336 -3.93 -20.04 0.75
N PHE A 337 -4.88 -19.21 1.20
CA PHE A 337 -4.71 -17.75 1.32
C PHE A 337 -4.19 -17.28 2.68
N HIS A 338 -3.87 -18.20 3.58
CA HIS A 338 -3.18 -17.81 4.82
C HIS A 338 -1.90 -17.01 4.48
N PRO A 339 -1.56 -15.94 5.22
CA PRO A 339 -0.41 -15.08 4.91
C PRO A 339 0.93 -15.82 4.79
N GLN A 340 1.08 -16.96 5.46
CA GLN A 340 2.28 -17.79 5.40
C GLN A 340 2.22 -18.90 4.35
N SER A 341 1.07 -19.13 3.69
CA SER A 341 0.96 -20.16 2.66
C SER A 341 1.81 -19.83 1.44
N GLN A 342 2.31 -20.87 0.79
CA GLN A 342 3.14 -20.72 -0.41
C GLN A 342 2.40 -19.95 -1.51
N MET A 343 3.13 -19.09 -2.19
CA MET A 343 2.73 -18.36 -3.38
C MET A 343 3.75 -18.58 -4.48
N GLU A 344 3.29 -18.83 -5.69
CA GLU A 344 4.10 -18.99 -6.88
C GLU A 344 3.50 -18.17 -8.01
N CYS A 345 4.33 -17.42 -8.73
CA CYS A 345 3.95 -16.69 -9.93
C CYS A 345 4.20 -17.58 -11.16
N LEU A 346 3.19 -17.77 -11.99
CA LEU A 346 3.26 -18.61 -13.20
C LEU A 346 3.29 -17.80 -14.50
N SER A 347 3.37 -16.47 -14.42
CA SER A 347 3.26 -15.55 -15.56
C SER A 347 4.48 -14.66 -15.79
N LYS A 348 5.68 -15.07 -15.35
CA LYS A 348 6.90 -14.22 -15.30
C LYS A 348 7.19 -13.47 -16.61
N ASN A 349 6.96 -14.10 -17.76
CA ASN A 349 7.29 -13.55 -19.09
C ASN A 349 6.04 -13.07 -19.86
N ARG A 350 4.90 -12.90 -19.17
CA ARG A 350 3.64 -12.46 -19.78
C ARG A 350 3.41 -10.98 -19.48
N ALA A 351 2.87 -10.26 -20.45
CA ALA A 351 2.47 -8.86 -20.27
C ALA A 351 0.95 -8.68 -20.21
N ASP A 352 0.21 -9.69 -20.63
CA ASP A 352 -1.25 -9.65 -20.80
C ASP A 352 -2.03 -10.28 -19.64
N ILE A 353 -1.37 -11.09 -18.83
CA ILE A 353 -2.02 -11.91 -17.81
C ILE A 353 -1.16 -12.00 -16.55
N VAL A 354 -1.78 -12.06 -15.38
CA VAL A 354 -1.13 -12.41 -14.11
C VAL A 354 -1.72 -13.72 -13.60
N VAL A 355 -0.87 -14.71 -13.35
CA VAL A 355 -1.27 -16.03 -12.85
C VAL A 355 -0.54 -16.33 -11.54
N ILE A 356 -1.30 -16.51 -10.49
CA ILE A 356 -0.81 -16.78 -9.14
C ILE A 356 -1.33 -18.13 -8.68
N LYS A 357 -0.44 -18.97 -8.20
CA LYS A 357 -0.76 -20.22 -7.52
C LYS A 357 -0.59 -20.03 -6.01
N ARG A 358 -1.58 -20.42 -5.23
CA ARG A 358 -1.55 -20.42 -3.77
C ARG A 358 -1.65 -21.83 -3.23
N GLY A 359 -0.79 -22.16 -2.25
CA GLY A 359 -0.72 -23.52 -1.68
C GLY A 359 0.07 -24.49 -2.55
N ILE A 360 0.02 -25.77 -2.17
CA ILE A 360 0.83 -26.86 -2.76
C ILE A 360 -0.01 -28.06 -3.18
N GLY A 361 0.50 -28.82 -4.13
CA GLY A 361 -0.08 -30.10 -4.58
C GLY A 361 -1.48 -29.95 -5.16
N SER A 362 -2.30 -30.98 -5.02
CA SER A 362 -3.66 -31.06 -5.58
C SER A 362 -4.69 -30.13 -4.93
N LYS A 363 -4.34 -29.50 -3.81
CA LYS A 363 -5.18 -28.51 -3.13
C LYS A 363 -4.81 -27.06 -3.49
N ALA A 364 -3.87 -26.86 -4.42
CA ALA A 364 -3.49 -25.52 -4.84
C ALA A 364 -4.69 -24.80 -5.50
N VAL A 365 -4.76 -23.50 -5.26
CA VAL A 365 -5.72 -22.58 -5.90
C VAL A 365 -4.96 -21.72 -6.88
N PHE A 366 -5.54 -21.54 -8.07
CA PHE A 366 -4.97 -20.71 -9.13
C PHE A 366 -5.85 -19.48 -9.29
N ILE A 367 -5.22 -18.33 -9.42
CA ILE A 367 -5.92 -17.08 -9.65
C ILE A 367 -5.35 -16.48 -10.94
N ILE A 368 -6.23 -16.25 -11.90
CA ILE A 368 -5.86 -15.83 -13.25
C ILE A 368 -6.51 -14.48 -13.51
N HIS A 369 -5.69 -13.47 -13.81
CA HIS A 369 -6.13 -12.09 -14.05
C HIS A 369 -5.82 -11.71 -15.49
N ASN A 370 -6.84 -11.43 -16.30
CA ASN A 370 -6.65 -10.82 -17.62
C ASN A 370 -6.39 -9.32 -17.44
N MET A 371 -5.16 -8.89 -17.70
CA MET A 371 -4.73 -7.50 -17.50
C MET A 371 -5.05 -6.57 -18.67
N THR A 372 -5.82 -7.06 -19.66
CA THR A 372 -6.06 -6.35 -20.92
C THR A 372 -7.54 -6.14 -21.22
N GLU A 373 -7.83 -5.28 -22.18
CA GLU A 373 -9.17 -5.04 -22.73
C GLU A 373 -9.62 -6.08 -23.78
N ASN A 374 -8.80 -7.07 -24.04
CA ASN A 374 -9.09 -8.11 -25.02
C ASN A 374 -9.45 -9.42 -24.32
N LYS A 375 -10.24 -10.25 -24.97
CA LYS A 375 -10.40 -11.65 -24.55
C LYS A 375 -9.09 -12.40 -24.67
N ILE A 376 -8.77 -13.22 -23.67
CA ILE A 376 -7.58 -14.05 -23.63
C ILE A 376 -7.97 -15.51 -23.46
N ASN A 377 -7.31 -16.39 -24.22
CA ASN A 377 -7.33 -17.83 -23.98
C ASN A 377 -6.06 -18.22 -23.22
N TYR A 378 -6.22 -18.75 -22.04
CA TYR A 378 -5.12 -19.26 -21.23
C TYR A 378 -5.16 -20.79 -21.18
N ARG A 379 -3.97 -21.39 -21.28
CA ARG A 379 -3.78 -22.82 -21.12
C ARG A 379 -2.72 -23.05 -20.07
N PHE A 380 -2.98 -23.95 -19.14
CA PHE A 380 -1.92 -24.46 -18.28
C PHE A 380 -1.01 -25.38 -19.10
N ILE A 381 -0.23 -24.82 -20.03
CA ILE A 381 0.79 -25.53 -20.79
C ILE A 381 2.09 -25.25 -20.07
N ASP A 382 2.71 -26.34 -19.63
CA ASP A 382 4.08 -26.39 -19.15
C ASP A 382 4.37 -26.11 -17.68
N TYR A 383 5.18 -26.93 -17.26
CA TYR A 383 6.24 -27.02 -16.31
C TYR A 383 6.01 -27.89 -15.08
N GLU A 384 4.98 -27.77 -14.33
CA GLU A 384 4.75 -28.65 -13.15
C GLU A 384 3.39 -29.32 -13.16
N PHE A 385 2.44 -28.79 -13.88
CA PHE A 385 1.13 -29.39 -14.04
C PHE A 385 1.21 -30.76 -14.74
N ASN A 386 2.10 -30.91 -15.71
CA ASN A 386 2.32 -32.19 -16.38
C ASN A 386 2.86 -33.31 -15.48
N LYS A 387 3.46 -32.98 -14.32
CA LYS A 387 3.83 -33.97 -13.30
C LYS A 387 2.66 -34.37 -12.40
N LEU A 388 1.72 -33.45 -12.18
CA LEU A 388 0.53 -33.67 -11.32
C LEU A 388 -0.71 -34.05 -12.11
N ILE A 389 -0.78 -33.70 -13.40
CA ILE A 389 -2.00 -33.76 -14.20
C ILE A 389 -1.67 -34.32 -15.59
N LYS A 390 -1.83 -35.62 -15.73
CA LYS A 390 -1.69 -36.30 -17.03
C LYS A 390 -2.89 -36.11 -17.98
N ASN A 391 -4.00 -35.50 -17.54
CA ASN A 391 -5.26 -35.39 -18.28
C ASN A 391 -5.89 -34.00 -18.09
N ASP A 392 -6.81 -33.63 -18.98
CA ASP A 392 -7.67 -32.46 -18.85
C ASP A 392 -8.34 -32.40 -17.47
N LEU A 393 -8.06 -31.34 -16.70
CA LEU A 393 -8.75 -31.11 -15.43
C LEU A 393 -9.93 -30.18 -15.62
N ASN A 394 -11.04 -30.59 -15.03
CA ASN A 394 -12.15 -29.68 -14.77
C ASN A 394 -11.86 -28.90 -13.48
N MET A 395 -11.74 -27.61 -13.62
CA MET A 395 -11.55 -26.66 -12.53
C MET A 395 -12.88 -25.94 -12.26
N GLN A 396 -13.10 -25.55 -11.02
CA GLN A 396 -14.27 -24.77 -10.64
C GLN A 396 -13.82 -23.43 -10.06
N ASP A 397 -14.39 -22.35 -10.59
CA ASP A 397 -14.21 -21.02 -10.03
C ASP A 397 -15.00 -20.90 -8.71
N TYR A 398 -14.31 -20.52 -7.65
CA TYR A 398 -14.90 -20.36 -6.32
C TYR A 398 -15.81 -19.13 -6.21
N LEU A 399 -15.64 -18.12 -7.06
CA LEU A 399 -16.43 -16.90 -7.02
C LEU A 399 -17.75 -17.02 -7.78
N THR A 400 -17.74 -17.73 -8.92
CA THR A 400 -18.90 -17.80 -9.83
C THR A 400 -19.50 -19.20 -9.91
N SER A 401 -18.81 -20.23 -9.41
CA SER A 401 -19.14 -21.65 -9.58
C SER A 401 -19.06 -22.15 -11.04
N ASN A 402 -18.56 -21.35 -11.96
CA ASN A 402 -18.33 -21.76 -13.34
C ASN A 402 -17.28 -22.86 -13.41
N LYS A 403 -17.41 -23.71 -14.42
CA LYS A 403 -16.46 -24.80 -14.68
C LYS A 403 -15.58 -24.44 -15.87
N TYR A 404 -14.29 -24.68 -15.73
CA TYR A 404 -13.28 -24.44 -16.77
C TYR A 404 -12.47 -25.70 -17.03
N ASN A 405 -12.05 -25.88 -18.28
CA ASN A 405 -11.09 -26.91 -18.63
C ASN A 405 -9.67 -26.29 -18.57
N SER A 406 -8.73 -26.94 -17.91
CA SER A 406 -7.35 -26.45 -17.75
C SER A 406 -6.61 -26.16 -19.07
N ASN A 407 -7.02 -26.79 -20.15
CA ASN A 407 -6.45 -26.61 -21.47
C ASN A 407 -7.09 -25.50 -22.31
N ASN A 408 -8.19 -24.91 -21.85
CA ASN A 408 -8.89 -23.84 -22.56
C ASN A 408 -9.69 -22.97 -21.60
N ILE A 409 -9.05 -21.98 -21.03
CA ILE A 409 -9.66 -21.01 -20.11
C ILE A 409 -9.82 -19.70 -20.87
N GLU A 410 -11.05 -19.38 -21.27
CA GLU A 410 -11.37 -18.07 -21.85
C GLU A 410 -11.65 -17.07 -20.75
N LEU A 411 -10.99 -15.92 -20.81
CA LEU A 411 -11.19 -14.78 -19.92
C LEU A 411 -11.67 -13.58 -20.71
N ASP A 412 -12.74 -12.97 -20.25
CA ASP A 412 -13.21 -11.68 -20.73
C ASP A 412 -12.23 -10.54 -20.34
N PRO A 413 -12.35 -9.36 -20.94
CA PRO A 413 -11.55 -8.20 -20.58
C PRO A 413 -11.57 -7.90 -19.09
N PHE A 414 -10.38 -7.76 -18.49
CA PHE A 414 -10.19 -7.50 -17.06
C PHE A 414 -10.87 -8.50 -16.10
N GLN A 415 -11.18 -9.68 -16.58
CA GLN A 415 -11.76 -10.74 -15.77
C GLN A 415 -10.71 -11.38 -14.84
N VAL A 416 -11.18 -11.81 -13.67
CA VAL A 416 -10.43 -12.64 -12.71
C VAL A 416 -11.23 -13.92 -12.45
N ILE A 417 -10.54 -15.05 -12.43
CA ILE A 417 -11.10 -16.35 -12.06
C ILE A 417 -10.16 -17.10 -11.13
#